data_36760626296cdc005180a77efe3ab909
#
_entry.id   36760626296cdc005180a77efe3ab909
#
_cell.length_a   1.000
_cell.length_b   1.000
_cell.length_c   1.000
_cell.angle_alpha   90.00
_cell.angle_beta   90.00
_cell.angle_gamma   90.00
#
_symmetry.space_group_name_H-M   'P 1'
#
loop_
_entity.id
_entity.type
_entity.pdbx_description
1 polymer ?
#
loop_
_entity_poly.entity_id
_entity_poly.type
_entity_poly.pdbx_seq_one_letter_code
_entity_poly.pdbx_strand_id
1 'polypeptide(L)'
;MTSPATYPDSYYSRSLADDHWRPALDGDQEATVCVIGGGLAGLNTLLGLAERGVSAILLEARRVGWGASGRNGGFVSAGYAQSHDRIRARVGADAAGELHRLSRAAIDLIKARIERYDIACRPLAAGVLATTWFRRGPDLPRAAEARNAALGGRLEYWPVDRLRQALATDRYHGALFDPDAFTFHALNFTRGIADAGIANGGRLFEDSPVLSVTRQGDRHRVRTARGRVLADHVVYCCSGYLGWLNPRLAWSTIPVGTYVMITAPLGDRLASAIRVPFGVADDRIAQDYYRALPDGRILWGGYVSAVTQPHHLEAKMRAAMSRVYPQLADVPISAAWPGTMGYATHKMPQIGCLAPGVWYNQGFGGHGMNTTTLGGEAIARAIAEGDETWRLFQPFGLTFAGGPLAPVAAQTAYWLYQARDGWRAWRDRRTGD
;
A
#
# COMPACT_ATOMS: atom_id res chain seq x y z
N MET A 1 -32.55 -0.55 6.36
CA MET A 1 -31.40 0.27 5.93
C MET A 1 -30.24 -0.10 6.84
N THR A 2 -29.17 -0.68 6.30
CA THR A 2 -27.94 -0.94 7.08
C THR A 2 -27.30 0.42 7.35
N SER A 3 -26.87 0.65 8.61
CA SER A 3 -26.13 1.86 8.97
C SER A 3 -24.92 2.02 8.04
N PRO A 4 -24.61 3.26 7.59
CA PRO A 4 -23.46 3.50 6.75
C PRO A 4 -22.19 2.96 7.39
N ALA A 5 -21.30 2.35 6.59
CA ALA A 5 -20.10 1.71 7.10
C ALA A 5 -19.11 2.74 7.65
N THR A 6 -18.95 2.83 8.95
CA THR A 6 -17.94 3.65 9.60
C THR A 6 -16.53 3.12 9.33
N TYR A 7 -15.50 3.94 9.50
CA TYR A 7 -14.11 3.47 9.50
C TYR A 7 -13.89 2.50 10.68
N PRO A 8 -13.02 1.49 10.51
CA PRO A 8 -12.55 0.72 11.64
C PRO A 8 -11.83 1.60 12.66
N ASP A 9 -11.90 1.24 13.92
CA ASP A 9 -11.15 1.92 14.96
C ASP A 9 -9.64 1.75 14.74
N SER A 10 -8.96 2.86 14.49
CA SER A 10 -7.55 2.93 14.15
C SER A 10 -6.99 4.30 14.52
N TYR A 11 -5.65 4.42 14.55
CA TYR A 11 -5.02 5.74 14.66
C TYR A 11 -5.60 6.73 13.64
N TYR A 12 -5.74 6.28 12.41
CA TYR A 12 -6.16 7.12 11.30
C TYR A 12 -7.60 7.63 11.41
N SER A 13 -8.54 6.77 11.86
CA SER A 13 -9.93 7.18 12.07
C SER A 13 -10.11 8.08 13.29
N ARG A 14 -9.24 7.93 14.30
CA ARG A 14 -9.26 8.77 15.53
C ARG A 14 -8.62 10.13 15.32
N SER A 15 -7.82 10.33 14.25
CA SER A 15 -7.05 11.55 13.96
C SER A 15 -7.31 12.10 12.56
N LEU A 16 -8.54 11.91 12.06
CA LEU A 16 -8.98 12.52 10.81
C LEU A 16 -8.95 14.04 10.89
N ALA A 17 -8.44 14.68 9.85
CA ALA A 17 -8.51 16.13 9.69
C ALA A 17 -9.95 16.59 9.38
N ASP A 18 -10.69 15.76 8.65
CA ASP A 18 -12.09 15.99 8.29
C ASP A 18 -12.81 14.64 8.08
N ASP A 19 -14.05 14.55 8.56
CA ASP A 19 -14.86 13.30 8.52
C ASP A 19 -16.17 13.45 7.73
N HIS A 20 -16.27 14.38 6.78
CA HIS A 20 -17.46 14.54 5.95
C HIS A 20 -17.75 13.28 5.11
N TRP A 21 -19.03 13.04 4.84
CA TRP A 21 -19.53 11.99 3.97
C TRP A 21 -19.82 12.54 2.58
N ARG A 22 -19.58 11.72 1.56
CA ARG A 22 -20.01 12.03 0.19
C ARG A 22 -21.31 11.29 -0.11
N PRO A 23 -22.17 11.84 -1.00
CA PRO A 23 -23.47 11.22 -1.27
C PRO A 23 -23.32 9.82 -1.87
N ALA A 24 -24.33 8.98 -1.67
CA ALA A 24 -24.48 7.75 -2.43
C ALA A 24 -25.04 8.05 -3.84
N LEU A 25 -24.71 7.18 -4.80
CA LEU A 25 -25.30 7.27 -6.13
C LEU A 25 -26.81 7.10 -6.02
N ASP A 26 -27.56 8.05 -6.60
CA ASP A 26 -29.01 8.03 -6.71
C ASP A 26 -29.42 8.35 -8.15
N GLY A 27 -30.22 7.44 -8.75
CA GLY A 27 -30.62 7.54 -10.15
C GLY A 27 -29.52 7.18 -11.17
N ASP A 28 -29.84 7.42 -12.42
CA ASP A 28 -29.00 7.08 -13.57
C ASP A 28 -28.03 8.22 -13.90
N GLN A 29 -26.79 7.87 -14.18
CA GLN A 29 -25.70 8.78 -14.51
C GLN A 29 -24.98 8.33 -15.76
N GLU A 30 -24.30 9.26 -16.42
CA GLU A 30 -23.40 8.99 -17.54
C GLU A 30 -22.02 9.64 -17.32
N ALA A 31 -20.98 8.99 -17.81
CA ALA A 31 -19.61 9.50 -17.83
C ALA A 31 -18.81 8.81 -18.93
N THR A 32 -17.65 9.37 -19.30
CA THR A 32 -16.68 8.67 -20.15
C THR A 32 -16.06 7.49 -19.39
N VAL A 33 -15.78 7.65 -18.10
CA VAL A 33 -15.14 6.61 -17.29
C VAL A 33 -15.90 6.36 -16.00
N CYS A 34 -16.17 5.08 -15.68
CA CYS A 34 -16.63 4.66 -14.36
C CYS A 34 -15.51 3.91 -13.64
N VAL A 35 -15.04 4.45 -12.51
CA VAL A 35 -14.01 3.85 -11.64
C VAL A 35 -14.69 3.12 -10.48
N ILE A 36 -14.33 1.87 -10.21
CA ILE A 36 -14.89 1.04 -9.15
C ILE A 36 -13.87 0.83 -8.05
N GLY A 37 -14.13 1.41 -6.87
CA GLY A 37 -13.30 1.33 -5.67
C GLY A 37 -12.63 2.65 -5.30
N GLY A 38 -12.94 3.17 -4.11
CA GLY A 38 -12.46 4.45 -3.54
C GLY A 38 -11.18 4.30 -2.70
N GLY A 39 -10.31 3.35 -3.04
CA GLY A 39 -8.95 3.30 -2.55
C GLY A 39 -8.01 4.18 -3.40
N LEU A 40 -6.73 4.29 -3.00
CA LEU A 40 -5.75 5.14 -3.71
C LEU A 40 -5.63 4.81 -5.20
N ALA A 41 -5.79 3.56 -5.61
CA ALA A 41 -5.73 3.18 -7.02
C ALA A 41 -6.85 3.87 -7.83
N GLY A 42 -8.10 3.78 -7.36
CA GLY A 42 -9.24 4.42 -8.02
C GLY A 42 -9.21 5.93 -7.90
N LEU A 43 -8.84 6.46 -6.76
CA LEU A 43 -8.79 7.90 -6.53
C LEU A 43 -7.72 8.61 -7.37
N ASN A 44 -6.53 8.01 -7.50
CA ASN A 44 -5.51 8.54 -8.41
C ASN A 44 -5.90 8.39 -9.88
N THR A 45 -6.70 7.36 -10.24
CA THR A 45 -7.29 7.26 -11.57
C THR A 45 -8.33 8.38 -11.80
N LEU A 46 -9.23 8.60 -10.82
CA LEU A 46 -10.23 9.68 -10.89
C LEU A 46 -9.57 11.05 -11.03
N LEU A 47 -8.62 11.37 -10.15
CA LEU A 47 -7.91 12.63 -10.17
C LEU A 47 -7.13 12.83 -11.48
N GLY A 48 -6.38 11.81 -11.94
CA GLY A 48 -5.64 11.90 -13.17
C GLY A 48 -6.52 12.10 -14.41
N LEU A 49 -7.72 11.52 -14.45
CA LEU A 49 -8.73 11.75 -15.49
C LEU A 49 -9.31 13.17 -15.38
N ALA A 50 -9.68 13.61 -14.18
CA ALA A 50 -10.25 14.92 -13.94
C ALA A 50 -9.26 16.05 -14.25
N GLU A 51 -7.98 15.91 -13.90
CA GLU A 51 -6.90 16.82 -14.27
C GLU A 51 -6.73 16.99 -15.79
N ARG A 52 -7.25 16.03 -16.59
CA ARG A 52 -7.26 16.02 -18.07
C ARG A 52 -8.62 16.35 -18.69
N GLY A 53 -9.57 16.80 -17.88
CA GLY A 53 -10.91 17.16 -18.35
C GLY A 53 -11.78 15.98 -18.79
N VAL A 54 -11.41 14.73 -18.47
CA VAL A 54 -12.21 13.55 -18.81
C VAL A 54 -13.31 13.35 -17.77
N SER A 55 -14.57 13.26 -18.23
CA SER A 55 -15.71 13.00 -17.36
C SER A 55 -15.59 11.63 -16.68
N ALA A 56 -15.45 11.62 -15.37
CA ALA A 56 -15.27 10.40 -14.60
C ALA A 56 -16.17 10.35 -13.35
N ILE A 57 -16.72 9.16 -13.08
CA ILE A 57 -17.48 8.83 -11.87
C ILE A 57 -16.74 7.72 -11.13
N LEU A 58 -16.55 7.88 -9.82
CA LEU A 58 -16.04 6.84 -8.94
C LEU A 58 -17.14 6.35 -8.00
N LEU A 59 -17.28 5.02 -7.90
CA LEU A 59 -18.20 4.34 -7.00
C LEU A 59 -17.42 3.58 -5.92
N GLU A 60 -17.64 3.94 -4.66
CA GLU A 60 -17.08 3.28 -3.49
C GLU A 60 -18.19 2.57 -2.70
N ALA A 61 -17.94 1.32 -2.37
CA ALA A 61 -18.93 0.49 -1.66
C ALA A 61 -19.19 0.94 -0.21
N ARG A 62 -18.22 1.63 0.40
CA ARG A 62 -18.26 2.08 1.79
C ARG A 62 -17.89 3.55 1.88
N ARG A 63 -16.73 3.85 2.49
CA ARG A 63 -16.13 5.18 2.55
C ARG A 63 -14.80 5.21 1.80
N VAL A 64 -14.44 6.36 1.30
CA VAL A 64 -13.12 6.62 0.68
C VAL A 64 -12.01 6.16 1.62
N GLY A 65 -11.10 5.32 1.12
CA GLY A 65 -9.98 4.82 1.91
C GLY A 65 -10.35 3.79 2.98
N TRP A 66 -11.58 3.27 3.01
CA TRP A 66 -12.01 2.26 3.98
C TRP A 66 -11.15 0.98 3.93
N GLY A 67 -10.66 0.60 2.77
CA GLY A 67 -9.78 -0.56 2.56
C GLY A 67 -8.34 -0.32 3.01
N ALA A 68 -7.38 -1.03 2.39
CA ALA A 68 -5.96 -0.98 2.72
C ALA A 68 -5.34 0.43 2.63
N SER A 69 -5.89 1.30 1.79
CA SER A 69 -5.39 2.66 1.57
C SER A 69 -5.41 3.53 2.84
N GLY A 70 -6.42 3.37 3.69
CA GLY A 70 -6.54 4.14 4.93
C GLY A 70 -6.11 3.39 6.20
N ARG A 71 -5.47 2.21 6.10
CA ARG A 71 -5.17 1.33 7.24
C ARG A 71 -3.72 0.87 7.32
N ASN A 72 -2.88 1.30 6.38
CA ASN A 72 -1.48 0.85 6.25
C ASN A 72 -0.53 1.66 7.15
N GLY A 73 0.77 1.39 7.09
CA GLY A 73 1.78 2.08 7.90
C GLY A 73 2.06 3.52 7.48
N GLY A 74 1.60 3.96 6.32
CA GLY A 74 1.86 5.29 5.76
C GLY A 74 3.26 5.44 5.17
N PHE A 75 3.91 4.36 4.74
CA PHE A 75 5.25 4.37 4.15
C PHE A 75 5.18 4.59 2.64
N VAL A 76 5.96 5.52 2.13
CA VAL A 76 6.14 5.81 0.70
C VAL A 76 7.60 5.61 0.34
N SER A 77 7.89 4.69 -0.54
CA SER A 77 9.23 4.40 -1.06
C SER A 77 9.18 3.98 -2.52
N ALA A 78 10.30 4.13 -3.23
CA ALA A 78 10.42 3.71 -4.62
C ALA A 78 10.46 2.17 -4.75
N GLY A 79 10.19 1.69 -5.96
CA GLY A 79 10.22 0.27 -6.30
C GLY A 79 8.87 -0.42 -6.19
N TYR A 80 8.93 -1.73 -6.06
CA TYR A 80 7.79 -2.65 -6.06
C TYR A 80 7.95 -3.70 -4.96
N ALA A 81 6.91 -4.50 -4.71
CA ALA A 81 7.02 -5.65 -3.80
C ALA A 81 7.95 -6.75 -4.34
N GLN A 82 8.24 -6.75 -5.65
CA GLN A 82 9.25 -7.59 -6.29
C GLN A 82 10.61 -6.89 -6.32
N SER A 83 11.70 -7.65 -6.14
CA SER A 83 13.05 -7.11 -6.22
C SER A 83 13.41 -6.68 -7.65
N HIS A 84 14.24 -5.63 -7.76
CA HIS A 84 14.69 -5.11 -9.07
C HIS A 84 15.37 -6.18 -9.93
N ASP A 85 16.20 -7.05 -9.34
CA ASP A 85 16.89 -8.13 -10.06
C ASP A 85 15.92 -9.13 -10.71
N ARG A 86 14.83 -9.48 -10.01
CA ARG A 86 13.80 -10.35 -10.57
C ARG A 86 12.97 -9.66 -11.63
N ILE A 87 12.72 -8.36 -11.48
CA ILE A 87 12.07 -7.55 -12.52
C ILE A 87 12.97 -7.54 -13.77
N ARG A 88 14.26 -7.22 -13.60
CA ARG A 88 15.25 -7.21 -14.68
C ARG A 88 15.38 -8.57 -15.39
N ALA A 89 15.40 -9.66 -14.64
CA ALA A 89 15.42 -11.01 -15.20
C ALA A 89 14.17 -11.34 -16.03
N ARG A 90 13.03 -10.69 -15.74
CA ARG A 90 11.76 -10.92 -16.45
C ARG A 90 11.57 -10.08 -17.69
N VAL A 91 11.98 -8.79 -17.65
CA VAL A 91 11.67 -7.81 -18.70
C VAL A 91 12.89 -7.16 -19.35
N GLY A 92 14.11 -7.54 -18.94
CA GLY A 92 15.35 -6.90 -19.42
C GLY A 92 15.74 -5.66 -18.64
N ALA A 93 16.96 -5.15 -18.92
CA ALA A 93 17.54 -4.03 -18.16
C ALA A 93 16.78 -2.72 -18.40
N ASP A 94 16.50 -2.39 -19.67
CA ASP A 94 15.88 -1.12 -20.07
C ASP A 94 14.47 -0.97 -19.50
N ALA A 95 13.61 -1.99 -19.66
CA ALA A 95 12.25 -1.98 -19.12
C ALA A 95 12.25 -1.98 -17.60
N ALA A 96 13.18 -2.68 -16.94
CA ALA A 96 13.32 -2.66 -15.49
C ALA A 96 13.78 -1.29 -14.98
N GLY A 97 14.72 -0.63 -15.68
CA GLY A 97 15.14 0.73 -15.40
C GLY A 97 13.99 1.72 -15.51
N GLU A 98 13.20 1.63 -16.59
CA GLU A 98 12.04 2.49 -16.81
C GLU A 98 10.95 2.26 -15.74
N LEU A 99 10.64 1.02 -15.39
CA LEU A 99 9.72 0.71 -14.28
C LEU A 99 10.21 1.33 -12.96
N HIS A 100 11.52 1.27 -12.68
CA HIS A 100 12.07 1.90 -11.48
C HIS A 100 11.95 3.42 -11.54
N ARG A 101 12.29 4.06 -12.68
CA ARG A 101 12.13 5.50 -12.89
C ARG A 101 10.68 5.94 -12.66
N LEU A 102 9.70 5.21 -13.18
CA LEU A 102 8.28 5.47 -12.99
C LEU A 102 7.87 5.36 -11.51
N SER A 103 8.42 4.39 -10.77
CA SER A 103 8.13 4.25 -9.34
C SER A 103 8.67 5.43 -8.52
N ARG A 104 9.79 6.02 -8.91
CA ARG A 104 10.32 7.26 -8.31
C ARG A 104 9.47 8.47 -8.68
N ALA A 105 9.13 8.62 -9.96
CA ALA A 105 8.26 9.70 -10.43
C ALA A 105 6.91 9.71 -9.71
N ALA A 106 6.39 8.55 -9.31
CA ALA A 106 5.18 8.47 -8.50
C ALA A 106 5.34 9.07 -7.10
N ILE A 107 6.53 8.98 -6.48
CA ILE A 107 6.83 9.65 -5.20
C ILE A 107 6.79 11.16 -5.38
N ASP A 108 7.42 11.67 -6.44
CA ASP A 108 7.44 13.10 -6.75
C ASP A 108 6.02 13.61 -7.04
N LEU A 109 5.20 12.82 -7.77
CA LEU A 109 3.79 13.14 -8.01
C LEU A 109 2.97 13.16 -6.72
N ILE A 110 3.22 12.25 -5.77
CA ILE A 110 2.57 12.27 -4.45
C ILE A 110 2.89 13.58 -3.72
N LYS A 111 4.17 13.96 -3.66
CA LYS A 111 4.62 15.21 -3.03
C LYS A 111 3.99 16.43 -3.71
N ALA A 112 4.01 16.47 -5.04
CA ALA A 112 3.42 17.57 -5.81
C ALA A 112 1.90 17.70 -5.57
N ARG A 113 1.17 16.58 -5.50
CA ARG A 113 -0.27 16.59 -5.19
C ARG A 113 -0.56 17.03 -3.76
N ILE A 114 0.26 16.63 -2.77
CA ILE A 114 0.14 17.09 -1.38
C ILE A 114 0.27 18.61 -1.31
N GLU A 115 1.27 19.19 -1.97
CA GLU A 115 1.49 20.63 -2.01
C GLU A 115 0.39 21.35 -2.82
N ARG A 116 0.10 20.88 -4.03
CA ARG A 116 -0.86 21.54 -4.94
C ARG A 116 -2.27 21.62 -4.37
N TYR A 117 -2.69 20.59 -3.65
CA TYR A 117 -4.06 20.45 -3.12
C TYR A 117 -4.12 20.67 -1.60
N ASP A 118 -3.03 21.09 -0.97
CA ASP A 118 -2.91 21.34 0.47
C ASP A 118 -3.47 20.17 1.31
N ILE A 119 -3.04 18.94 0.99
CA ILE A 119 -3.59 17.75 1.63
C ILE A 119 -3.11 17.65 3.08
N ALA A 120 -4.05 17.62 4.04
CA ALA A 120 -3.80 17.59 5.48
C ALA A 120 -3.24 16.25 6.00
N CYS A 121 -2.20 15.70 5.37
CA CYS A 121 -1.58 14.42 5.72
C CYS A 121 -0.21 14.55 6.43
N ARG A 122 0.19 15.75 6.78
CA ARG A 122 1.46 16.09 7.45
C ARG A 122 1.49 15.63 8.91
N PRO A 123 2.70 15.47 9.53
CA PRO A 123 3.99 15.76 8.91
C PRO A 123 4.42 14.69 7.88
N LEU A 124 5.21 15.09 6.89
CA LEU A 124 5.95 14.17 6.02
C LEU A 124 7.29 13.88 6.71
N ALA A 125 7.38 12.74 7.42
CA ALA A 125 8.63 12.35 8.06
C ALA A 125 9.56 11.74 7.02
N ALA A 126 10.54 12.51 6.56
CA ALA A 126 11.49 12.13 5.53
C ALA A 126 12.42 11.01 6.00
N GLY A 127 12.62 10.01 5.15
CA GLY A 127 13.51 8.88 5.34
C GLY A 127 12.80 7.60 5.78
N VAL A 128 13.41 6.48 5.37
CA VAL A 128 13.07 5.12 5.83
C VAL A 128 14.36 4.33 6.04
N LEU A 129 14.48 3.68 7.19
CA LEU A 129 15.54 2.72 7.48
C LEU A 129 15.10 1.30 7.12
N ALA A 130 15.80 0.65 6.22
CA ALA A 130 15.73 -0.79 5.98
C ALA A 130 16.81 -1.47 6.84
N THR A 131 16.41 -1.98 8.01
CA THR A 131 17.33 -2.54 9.02
C THR A 131 17.59 -4.02 8.77
N THR A 132 18.81 -4.48 9.10
CA THR A 132 19.21 -5.88 8.99
C THR A 132 18.99 -6.63 10.31
N TRP A 133 18.13 -7.62 10.27
CA TRP A 133 17.79 -8.49 11.41
C TRP A 133 18.85 -9.55 11.68
N PHE A 134 19.55 -9.98 10.64
CA PHE A 134 20.52 -11.08 10.69
C PHE A 134 21.94 -10.57 10.68
N ARG A 135 22.84 -11.14 11.53
CA ARG A 135 24.27 -10.79 11.59
C ARG A 135 24.98 -11.08 10.26
N ARG A 136 24.66 -12.23 9.64
CA ARG A 136 25.16 -12.61 8.33
C ARG A 136 24.17 -12.13 7.26
N GLY A 137 24.28 -10.88 6.94
CA GLY A 137 23.49 -10.20 5.91
C GLY A 137 24.29 -9.93 4.63
N PRO A 138 23.69 -9.21 3.68
CA PRO A 138 24.42 -8.66 2.54
C PRO A 138 25.49 -7.66 3.01
N ASP A 139 26.51 -7.47 2.19
CA ASP A 139 27.44 -6.34 2.31
C ASP A 139 26.65 -5.04 2.01
N LEU A 140 26.16 -4.40 3.07
CA LEU A 140 25.29 -3.24 2.95
C LEU A 140 25.97 -2.02 2.30
N PRO A 141 27.24 -1.68 2.62
CA PRO A 141 27.96 -0.61 1.90
C PRO A 141 27.97 -0.85 0.40
N ARG A 142 28.42 -2.02 -0.02
CA ARG A 142 28.48 -2.41 -1.43
C ARG A 142 27.10 -2.48 -2.08
N ALA A 143 26.08 -2.95 -1.35
CA ALA A 143 24.72 -3.00 -1.83
C ALA A 143 24.14 -1.59 -2.05
N ALA A 144 24.46 -0.62 -1.17
CA ALA A 144 24.06 0.78 -1.34
C ALA A 144 24.69 1.39 -2.59
N GLU A 145 26.04 1.23 -2.73
CA GLU A 145 26.78 1.73 -3.90
C GLU A 145 26.24 1.16 -5.21
N ALA A 146 26.09 -0.16 -5.28
CA ALA A 146 25.59 -0.84 -6.47
C ALA A 146 24.17 -0.39 -6.84
N ARG A 147 23.26 -0.23 -5.86
CA ARG A 147 21.90 0.23 -6.11
C ARG A 147 21.86 1.70 -6.52
N ASN A 148 22.65 2.55 -5.88
CA ASN A 148 22.75 3.96 -6.25
C ASN A 148 23.28 4.12 -7.68
N ALA A 149 24.32 3.38 -8.06
CA ALA A 149 24.88 3.38 -9.40
C ALA A 149 23.88 2.87 -10.45
N ALA A 150 23.18 1.78 -10.15
CA ALA A 150 22.23 1.16 -11.08
C ALA A 150 20.91 1.93 -11.24
N LEU A 151 20.44 2.61 -10.20
CA LEU A 151 19.07 3.15 -10.10
C LEU A 151 19.03 4.66 -9.85
N GLY A 152 20.19 5.35 -9.78
CA GLY A 152 20.26 6.79 -9.50
C GLY A 152 19.72 7.18 -8.12
N GLY A 153 19.83 6.30 -7.13
CA GLY A 153 19.38 6.52 -5.75
C GLY A 153 20.37 7.29 -4.90
N ARG A 154 20.00 7.55 -3.65
CA ARG A 154 20.82 8.19 -2.61
C ARG A 154 20.83 7.38 -1.31
N LEU A 155 20.81 6.04 -1.42
CA LEU A 155 20.84 5.16 -0.27
C LEU A 155 22.14 5.36 0.51
N GLU A 156 22.02 5.49 1.83
CA GLU A 156 23.14 5.60 2.76
C GLU A 156 23.26 4.32 3.59
N TYR A 157 24.47 3.79 3.71
CA TYR A 157 24.73 2.76 4.70
C TYR A 157 24.85 3.37 6.11
N TRP A 158 24.10 2.81 7.06
CA TRP A 158 24.21 3.13 8.49
C TRP A 158 24.83 1.96 9.24
N PRO A 159 26.06 2.14 9.77
CA PRO A 159 26.70 1.14 10.64
C PRO A 159 25.95 1.01 11.97
N VAL A 160 26.20 -0.09 12.68
CA VAL A 160 25.51 -0.43 13.94
C VAL A 160 25.56 0.70 14.97
N ASP A 161 26.71 1.38 15.12
CA ASP A 161 26.85 2.45 16.12
C ASP A 161 25.96 3.66 15.80
N ARG A 162 25.90 4.08 14.54
CA ARG A 162 24.97 5.13 14.10
C ARG A 162 23.51 4.69 14.29
N LEU A 163 23.21 3.43 13.98
CA LEU A 163 21.87 2.88 14.11
C LEU A 163 21.41 2.86 15.58
N ARG A 164 22.29 2.47 16.52
CA ARG A 164 21.99 2.47 17.95
C ARG A 164 21.76 3.86 18.54
N GLN A 165 22.34 4.90 17.97
CA GLN A 165 22.04 6.29 18.34
C GLN A 165 20.60 6.68 17.97
N ALA A 166 20.10 6.18 16.85
CA ALA A 166 18.74 6.42 16.37
C ALA A 166 17.69 5.50 16.99
N LEU A 167 18.04 4.22 17.15
CA LEU A 167 17.18 3.15 17.65
C LEU A 167 17.86 2.47 18.84
N ALA A 168 17.32 2.67 20.06
CA ALA A 168 17.89 2.12 21.29
C ALA A 168 17.60 0.62 21.43
N THR A 169 18.18 -0.17 20.53
CA THR A 169 18.04 -1.63 20.48
C THR A 169 19.32 -2.28 19.96
N ASP A 170 19.64 -3.47 20.45
CA ASP A 170 20.72 -4.32 19.96
C ASP A 170 20.25 -5.32 18.89
N ARG A 171 18.99 -5.21 18.48
CA ARG A 171 18.39 -6.20 17.59
C ARG A 171 18.94 -6.16 16.17
N TYR A 172 19.32 -4.98 15.68
CA TYR A 172 19.72 -4.76 14.30
C TYR A 172 21.24 -4.68 14.12
N HIS A 173 21.72 -5.14 12.97
CA HIS A 173 23.13 -5.28 12.65
C HIS A 173 23.63 -4.30 11.57
N GLY A 174 22.82 -3.34 11.19
CA GLY A 174 23.07 -2.29 10.21
C GLY A 174 21.78 -1.90 9.52
N ALA A 175 21.83 -0.87 8.67
CA ALA A 175 20.68 -0.44 7.88
C ALA A 175 21.11 0.22 6.57
N LEU A 176 20.18 0.24 5.60
CA LEU A 176 20.17 1.18 4.49
C LEU A 176 19.13 2.26 4.77
N PHE A 177 19.56 3.51 4.73
CA PHE A 177 18.69 4.67 4.86
C PHE A 177 18.34 5.20 3.46
N ASP A 178 17.04 5.31 3.17
CA ASP A 178 16.53 5.94 1.95
C ASP A 178 15.99 7.34 2.30
N PRO A 179 16.72 8.42 1.98
CA PRO A 179 16.29 9.78 2.28
C PRO A 179 15.14 10.27 1.40
N ASP A 180 14.89 9.64 0.23
CA ASP A 180 13.82 10.01 -0.69
C ASP A 180 12.47 9.44 -0.28
N ALA A 181 12.47 8.35 0.50
CA ALA A 181 11.29 7.77 1.12
C ALA A 181 10.75 8.66 2.25
N PHE A 182 9.49 8.48 2.61
CA PHE A 182 8.89 9.22 3.73
C PHE A 182 7.68 8.47 4.31
N THR A 183 7.17 8.97 5.44
CA THR A 183 5.93 8.49 6.04
C THR A 183 4.97 9.65 6.29
N PHE A 184 3.66 9.36 6.33
CA PHE A 184 2.61 10.38 6.49
C PHE A 184 1.29 9.78 6.98
N HIS A 185 0.24 10.61 7.14
CA HIS A 185 -1.09 10.16 7.56
C HIS A 185 -1.87 9.57 6.37
N ALA A 186 -1.90 8.23 6.25
CA ALA A 186 -2.40 7.52 5.07
C ALA A 186 -3.87 7.81 4.74
N LEU A 187 -4.77 7.88 5.73
CA LEU A 187 -6.20 8.10 5.49
C LEU A 187 -6.48 9.54 5.09
N ASN A 188 -5.84 10.53 5.73
CA ASN A 188 -5.97 11.93 5.35
C ASN A 188 -5.46 12.17 3.92
N PHE A 189 -4.32 11.56 3.55
CA PHE A 189 -3.85 11.60 2.17
C PHE A 189 -4.88 11.02 1.19
N THR A 190 -5.43 9.85 1.51
CA THR A 190 -6.42 9.19 0.65
C THR A 190 -7.67 10.05 0.46
N ARG A 191 -8.17 10.66 1.53
CA ARG A 191 -9.33 11.57 1.49
C ARG A 191 -9.02 12.85 0.71
N GLY A 192 -7.84 13.43 0.91
CA GLY A 192 -7.42 14.63 0.18
C GLY A 192 -7.28 14.40 -1.33
N ILE A 193 -6.82 13.22 -1.77
CA ILE A 193 -6.84 12.85 -3.20
C ILE A 193 -8.28 12.76 -3.74
N ALA A 194 -9.24 12.28 -2.92
CA ALA A 194 -10.65 12.27 -3.32
C ALA A 194 -11.22 13.67 -3.49
N ASP A 195 -10.93 14.58 -2.55
CA ASP A 195 -11.36 15.97 -2.60
C ASP A 195 -10.74 16.70 -3.79
N ALA A 196 -9.44 16.49 -4.03
CA ALA A 196 -8.76 16.98 -5.23
C ALA A 196 -9.43 16.47 -6.53
N GLY A 197 -9.80 15.19 -6.58
CA GLY A 197 -10.52 14.62 -7.73
C GLY A 197 -11.86 15.30 -7.96
N ILE A 198 -12.62 15.56 -6.91
CA ILE A 198 -13.91 16.28 -6.98
C ILE A 198 -13.70 17.74 -7.39
N ALA A 199 -12.74 18.43 -6.80
CA ALA A 199 -12.43 19.83 -7.12
C ALA A 199 -12.02 20.04 -8.59
N ASN A 200 -11.45 19.01 -9.23
CA ASN A 200 -11.12 19.02 -10.66
C ASN A 200 -12.26 18.49 -11.57
N GLY A 201 -13.49 18.31 -11.06
CA GLY A 201 -14.66 17.95 -11.85
C GLY A 201 -15.01 16.45 -11.87
N GLY A 202 -14.27 15.60 -11.15
CA GLY A 202 -14.65 14.22 -10.93
C GLY A 202 -15.87 14.09 -10.02
N ARG A 203 -16.70 13.08 -10.23
CA ARG A 203 -17.85 12.76 -9.37
C ARG A 203 -17.55 11.51 -8.55
N LEU A 204 -17.81 11.55 -7.24
CA LEU A 204 -17.53 10.46 -6.33
C LEU A 204 -18.75 10.17 -5.44
N PHE A 205 -19.10 8.88 -5.35
CA PHE A 205 -20.22 8.39 -4.57
C PHE A 205 -19.72 7.32 -3.59
N GLU A 206 -19.94 7.56 -2.28
CA GLU A 206 -19.75 6.58 -1.21
C GLU A 206 -21.03 5.75 -1.03
N ASP A 207 -21.01 4.69 -0.21
CA ASP A 207 -22.15 3.79 0.01
C ASP A 207 -22.86 3.34 -1.29
N SER A 208 -22.07 3.08 -2.31
CA SER A 208 -22.51 2.77 -3.68
C SER A 208 -21.90 1.47 -4.20
N PRO A 209 -22.15 0.31 -3.53
CA PRO A 209 -21.59 -0.96 -3.93
C PRO A 209 -22.04 -1.34 -5.34
N VAL A 210 -21.05 -1.60 -6.21
CA VAL A 210 -21.34 -2.09 -7.57
C VAL A 210 -21.76 -3.56 -7.50
N LEU A 211 -22.92 -3.85 -8.04
CA LEU A 211 -23.54 -5.18 -8.07
C LEU A 211 -23.24 -5.95 -9.35
N SER A 212 -23.10 -5.24 -10.47
CA SER A 212 -22.78 -5.86 -11.75
C SER A 212 -22.24 -4.85 -12.75
N VAL A 213 -21.42 -5.35 -13.67
CA VAL A 213 -20.95 -4.62 -14.85
C VAL A 213 -21.33 -5.45 -16.07
N THR A 214 -22.08 -4.86 -17.00
CA THR A 214 -22.53 -5.52 -18.23
C THR A 214 -22.29 -4.63 -19.43
N ARG A 215 -22.01 -5.23 -20.58
CA ARG A 215 -21.90 -4.47 -21.84
C ARG A 215 -23.29 -4.07 -22.33
N GLN A 216 -23.42 -2.83 -22.82
CA GLN A 216 -24.65 -2.29 -23.43
C GLN A 216 -24.26 -1.54 -24.71
N GLY A 217 -24.36 -2.19 -25.86
CA GLY A 217 -23.80 -1.69 -27.13
C GLY A 217 -22.27 -1.58 -27.00
N ASP A 218 -21.74 -0.41 -27.29
CA ASP A 218 -20.30 -0.13 -27.18
C ASP A 218 -19.89 0.41 -25.80
N ARG A 219 -20.85 0.61 -24.90
CA ARG A 219 -20.65 1.13 -23.56
C ARG A 219 -20.81 0.05 -22.48
N HIS A 220 -20.48 0.41 -21.26
CA HIS A 220 -20.58 -0.43 -20.06
C HIS A 220 -21.61 0.14 -19.10
N ARG A 221 -22.56 -0.72 -18.68
CA ARG A 221 -23.53 -0.40 -17.63
C ARG A 221 -23.04 -0.94 -16.30
N VAL A 222 -22.75 -0.03 -15.36
CA VAL A 222 -22.32 -0.32 -13.99
C VAL A 222 -23.51 -0.08 -13.06
N ARG A 223 -24.03 -1.13 -12.41
CA ARG A 223 -25.25 -1.09 -11.61
C ARG A 223 -24.94 -1.12 -10.10
N THR A 224 -25.60 -0.24 -9.36
CA THR A 224 -25.70 -0.27 -7.89
C THR A 224 -27.14 -0.61 -7.46
N ALA A 225 -27.42 -0.57 -6.17
CA ALA A 225 -28.77 -0.77 -5.65
C ALA A 225 -29.71 0.41 -5.92
N ARG A 226 -29.16 1.66 -6.08
CA ARG A 226 -29.95 2.90 -6.16
C ARG A 226 -29.85 3.61 -7.50
N GLY A 227 -29.07 3.06 -8.46
CA GLY A 227 -28.89 3.68 -9.77
C GLY A 227 -27.86 2.92 -10.59
N ARG A 228 -27.54 3.48 -11.74
CA ARG A 228 -26.53 2.93 -12.65
C ARG A 228 -25.68 4.04 -13.27
N VAL A 229 -24.48 3.68 -13.68
CA VAL A 229 -23.60 4.53 -14.50
C VAL A 229 -23.45 3.85 -15.88
N LEU A 230 -23.69 4.60 -16.94
CA LEU A 230 -23.38 4.22 -18.31
C LEU A 230 -22.06 4.90 -18.71
N ALA A 231 -21.03 4.12 -19.04
CA ALA A 231 -19.69 4.65 -19.31
C ALA A 231 -19.03 3.95 -20.51
N ASP A 232 -18.14 4.66 -21.22
CA ASP A 232 -17.36 4.12 -22.33
C ASP A 232 -16.24 3.23 -21.80
N HIS A 233 -15.71 3.58 -20.62
CA HIS A 233 -14.65 2.82 -19.93
C HIS A 233 -15.05 2.47 -18.51
N VAL A 234 -14.61 1.29 -18.03
CA VAL A 234 -14.70 0.86 -16.63
C VAL A 234 -13.31 0.53 -16.11
N VAL A 235 -12.96 1.02 -14.92
CA VAL A 235 -11.68 0.74 -14.26
C VAL A 235 -11.92 0.04 -12.93
N TYR A 236 -11.47 -1.21 -12.79
CA TYR A 236 -11.56 -1.98 -11.56
C TYR A 236 -10.36 -1.66 -10.65
N CYS A 237 -10.62 -1.08 -9.47
CA CYS A 237 -9.63 -0.66 -8.48
C CYS A 237 -9.87 -1.26 -7.08
N CYS A 238 -10.54 -2.41 -6.99
CA CYS A 238 -10.98 -2.99 -5.72
C CYS A 238 -9.92 -3.87 -5.03
N SER A 239 -8.89 -4.33 -5.76
CA SER A 239 -7.82 -5.21 -5.24
C SER A 239 -8.38 -6.39 -4.43
N GLY A 240 -7.94 -6.61 -3.19
CA GLY A 240 -8.38 -7.70 -2.33
C GLY A 240 -9.86 -7.67 -1.90
N TYR A 241 -10.61 -6.63 -2.27
CA TYR A 241 -12.03 -6.45 -1.93
C TYR A 241 -12.97 -6.64 -3.14
N LEU A 242 -12.46 -7.09 -4.30
CA LEU A 242 -13.24 -7.19 -5.55
C LEU A 242 -14.41 -8.19 -5.46
N GLY A 243 -14.28 -9.23 -4.65
CA GLY A 243 -15.28 -10.29 -4.56
C GLY A 243 -15.50 -10.98 -5.93
N TRP A 244 -16.76 -11.29 -6.25
CA TRP A 244 -17.14 -11.96 -7.48
C TRP A 244 -17.52 -11.01 -8.62
N LEU A 245 -17.33 -9.72 -8.47
CA LEU A 245 -17.71 -8.73 -9.49
C LEU A 245 -17.01 -8.99 -10.84
N ASN A 246 -15.78 -9.47 -10.82
CA ASN A 246 -15.04 -9.95 -11.98
C ASN A 246 -14.15 -11.14 -11.58
N PRO A 247 -14.56 -12.39 -11.88
CA PRO A 247 -13.84 -13.58 -11.46
C PRO A 247 -12.42 -13.67 -11.99
N ARG A 248 -12.14 -13.21 -13.21
CA ARG A 248 -10.78 -13.23 -13.79
C ARG A 248 -9.82 -12.35 -13.01
N LEU A 249 -10.25 -11.16 -12.59
CA LEU A 249 -9.48 -10.24 -11.75
C LEU A 249 -9.37 -10.76 -10.31
N ALA A 250 -10.47 -11.29 -9.75
CA ALA A 250 -10.49 -11.84 -8.40
C ALA A 250 -9.52 -13.02 -8.25
N TRP A 251 -9.47 -13.93 -9.23
CA TRP A 251 -8.62 -15.11 -9.19
C TRP A 251 -7.16 -14.84 -9.56
N SER A 252 -6.82 -13.63 -9.98
CA SER A 252 -5.44 -13.20 -10.21
C SER A 252 -4.77 -12.57 -8.98
N THR A 253 -5.51 -12.35 -7.89
CA THR A 253 -5.01 -11.79 -6.65
C THR A 253 -5.31 -12.67 -5.45
N ILE A 254 -4.40 -12.68 -4.49
CA ILE A 254 -4.55 -13.33 -3.19
C ILE A 254 -4.90 -12.24 -2.18
N PRO A 255 -6.07 -12.26 -1.55
CA PRO A 255 -6.37 -11.37 -0.42
C PRO A 255 -5.58 -11.84 0.81
N VAL A 256 -4.76 -10.95 1.36
CA VAL A 256 -3.90 -11.22 2.51
C VAL A 256 -4.19 -10.21 3.61
N GLY A 257 -4.58 -10.71 4.78
CA GLY A 257 -4.74 -9.89 5.98
C GLY A 257 -3.38 -9.45 6.53
N THR A 258 -3.26 -8.19 6.85
CA THR A 258 -2.13 -7.58 7.56
C THR A 258 -2.64 -6.78 8.74
N TYR A 259 -1.80 -6.55 9.72
CA TYR A 259 -2.23 -5.97 10.98
C TYR A 259 -1.30 -4.84 11.40
N VAL A 260 -1.91 -3.82 11.99
CA VAL A 260 -1.23 -2.65 12.53
C VAL A 260 -1.73 -2.40 13.93
N MET A 261 -0.87 -1.98 14.84
CA MET A 261 -1.23 -1.52 16.19
C MET A 261 -0.64 -0.15 16.47
N ILE A 262 -1.19 0.53 17.47
CA ILE A 262 -0.57 1.70 18.12
C ILE A 262 -0.47 1.47 19.61
N THR A 263 0.62 1.96 20.20
CA THR A 263 0.78 2.01 21.66
C THR A 263 -0.07 3.10 22.28
N ALA A 264 -0.21 3.09 23.60
CA ALA A 264 -0.53 4.31 24.35
C ALA A 264 0.56 5.37 24.11
N PRO A 265 0.30 6.67 24.35
CA PRO A 265 1.33 7.71 24.31
C PRO A 265 2.46 7.37 25.27
N LEU A 266 3.71 7.49 24.80
CA LEU A 266 4.91 7.08 25.52
C LEU A 266 5.54 8.24 26.31
N GLY A 267 5.25 9.50 25.95
CA GLY A 267 5.94 10.65 26.52
C GLY A 267 7.46 10.52 26.37
N ASP A 268 8.19 10.77 27.45
CA ASP A 268 9.65 10.69 27.49
C ASP A 268 10.20 9.29 27.22
N ARG A 269 9.38 8.25 27.43
CA ARG A 269 9.77 6.86 27.14
C ARG A 269 10.01 6.59 25.65
N LEU A 270 9.43 7.38 24.74
CA LEU A 270 9.65 7.22 23.31
C LEU A 270 11.14 7.32 22.96
N ALA A 271 11.86 8.28 23.55
CA ALA A 271 13.28 8.48 23.31
C ALA A 271 14.17 7.32 23.84
N SER A 272 13.64 6.50 24.76
CA SER A 272 14.32 5.28 25.22
C SER A 272 14.27 4.15 24.18
N ALA A 273 13.52 4.32 23.08
CA ALA A 273 13.39 3.34 22.01
C ALA A 273 13.71 3.95 20.62
N ILE A 274 13.00 5.00 20.24
CA ILE A 274 13.09 5.62 18.91
C ILE A 274 13.41 7.11 19.07
N ARG A 275 14.52 7.56 18.48
CA ARG A 275 14.99 8.95 18.54
C ARG A 275 14.96 9.65 17.19
N VAL A 276 14.30 9.06 16.22
CA VAL A 276 14.20 9.54 14.82
C VAL A 276 12.74 9.59 14.38
N PRO A 277 12.35 10.55 13.52
CA PRO A 277 10.97 10.71 13.11
C PRO A 277 10.54 9.80 11.95
N PHE A 278 11.50 9.17 11.26
CA PHE A 278 11.24 8.42 10.04
C PHE A 278 10.89 6.94 10.29
N GLY A 279 10.47 6.27 9.22
CA GLY A 279 10.03 4.88 9.29
C GLY A 279 11.17 3.88 9.38
N VAL A 280 10.89 2.74 9.98
CA VAL A 280 11.83 1.60 10.10
C VAL A 280 11.13 0.35 9.60
N ALA A 281 11.82 -0.48 8.80
CA ALA A 281 11.37 -1.79 8.37
C ALA A 281 12.55 -2.77 8.43
N ASP A 282 12.31 -4.04 8.80
CA ASP A 282 13.38 -5.04 8.84
C ASP A 282 13.44 -5.88 7.55
N ASP A 283 14.53 -6.66 7.38
CA ASP A 283 14.81 -7.46 6.19
C ASP A 283 14.31 -8.92 6.27
N ARG A 284 13.49 -9.26 7.29
CA ARG A 284 12.84 -10.57 7.35
C ARG A 284 11.80 -10.72 6.23
N ILE A 285 11.53 -11.95 5.83
CA ILE A 285 10.45 -12.20 4.86
C ILE A 285 9.09 -11.93 5.52
N ALA A 286 8.93 -12.31 6.79
CA ALA A 286 7.80 -11.95 7.65
C ALA A 286 8.13 -10.68 8.45
N GLN A 287 8.43 -9.60 7.73
CA GLN A 287 8.96 -8.36 8.28
C GLN A 287 7.98 -7.62 9.19
N ASP A 288 8.54 -6.90 10.15
CA ASP A 288 7.87 -5.84 10.87
C ASP A 288 8.30 -4.47 10.32
N TYR A 289 7.42 -3.49 10.44
CA TYR A 289 7.70 -2.08 10.16
C TYR A 289 7.07 -1.20 11.22
N TYR A 290 7.70 -0.07 11.52
CA TYR A 290 7.19 0.82 12.56
C TYR A 290 7.69 2.24 12.41
N ARG A 291 7.04 3.16 13.12
CA ARG A 291 7.45 4.57 13.20
C ARG A 291 6.90 5.22 14.47
N ALA A 292 7.58 6.27 14.93
CA ALA A 292 7.01 7.19 15.89
C ALA A 292 5.91 8.03 15.22
N LEU A 293 4.84 8.30 15.96
CA LEU A 293 3.76 9.18 15.55
C LEU A 293 3.91 10.55 16.22
N PRO A 294 3.33 11.64 15.64
CA PRO A 294 3.45 12.99 16.19
C PRO A 294 2.95 13.15 17.64
N ASP A 295 2.02 12.30 18.05
CA ASP A 295 1.43 12.29 19.40
C ASP A 295 2.22 11.42 20.41
N GLY A 296 3.44 11.01 20.08
CA GLY A 296 4.31 10.22 20.96
C GLY A 296 3.97 8.75 21.08
N ARG A 297 3.14 8.21 20.19
CA ARG A 297 2.85 6.77 20.08
C ARG A 297 3.82 6.09 19.11
N ILE A 298 3.91 4.77 19.17
CA ILE A 298 4.52 3.96 18.12
C ILE A 298 3.40 3.27 17.33
N LEU A 299 3.41 3.46 16.00
CA LEU A 299 2.67 2.64 15.06
C LEU A 299 3.56 1.45 14.68
N TRP A 300 3.05 0.24 14.85
CA TRP A 300 3.75 -1.01 14.54
C TRP A 300 2.90 -1.85 13.59
N GLY A 301 3.44 -2.19 12.43
CA GLY A 301 2.82 -3.08 11.46
C GLY A 301 3.64 -4.36 11.31
N GLY A 302 2.96 -5.44 11.08
CA GLY A 302 3.55 -6.77 10.90
C GLY A 302 2.47 -7.81 10.96
N TYR A 303 2.88 -9.06 11.13
CA TYR A 303 1.98 -10.19 11.15
C TYR A 303 1.05 -10.26 9.92
N VAL A 304 1.01 -11.41 9.30
CA VAL A 304 0.22 -11.65 8.08
C VAL A 304 -0.64 -12.88 8.30
N SER A 305 -1.89 -12.86 7.85
CA SER A 305 -2.77 -14.02 7.84
C SER A 305 -3.63 -14.01 6.59
N ALA A 306 -3.72 -15.15 5.92
CA ALA A 306 -4.53 -15.29 4.71
C ALA A 306 -5.82 -16.11 4.96
N VAL A 307 -5.91 -16.85 6.06
CA VAL A 307 -7.03 -17.80 6.30
C VAL A 307 -7.93 -17.35 7.42
N THR A 308 -7.37 -16.89 8.56
CA THR A 308 -8.15 -16.54 9.76
C THR A 308 -7.65 -15.25 10.38
N GLN A 309 -8.56 -14.53 11.05
CA GLN A 309 -8.12 -13.46 11.93
C GLN A 309 -7.35 -14.05 13.11
N PRO A 310 -6.21 -13.50 13.50
CA PRO A 310 -5.41 -14.02 14.58
C PRO A 310 -6.12 -13.81 15.93
N HIS A 311 -6.27 -14.87 16.71
CA HIS A 311 -6.62 -14.74 18.12
C HIS A 311 -5.49 -14.03 18.87
N HIS A 312 -5.84 -13.18 19.85
CA HIS A 312 -4.89 -12.41 20.66
C HIS A 312 -3.92 -11.55 19.84
N LEU A 313 -4.45 -10.81 18.84
CA LEU A 313 -3.66 -9.97 17.93
C LEU A 313 -2.75 -9.01 18.69
N GLU A 314 -3.28 -8.28 19.68
CA GLU A 314 -2.50 -7.30 20.46
C GLU A 314 -1.33 -7.95 21.19
N ALA A 315 -1.53 -9.11 21.80
CA ALA A 315 -0.47 -9.84 22.50
C ALA A 315 0.65 -10.28 21.52
N LYS A 316 0.28 -10.77 20.32
CA LYS A 316 1.25 -11.16 19.28
C LYS A 316 2.05 -9.98 18.77
N MET A 317 1.41 -8.85 18.51
CA MET A 317 2.08 -7.65 18.01
C MET A 317 2.93 -7.00 19.10
N ARG A 318 2.47 -6.98 20.36
CA ARG A 318 3.28 -6.55 21.51
C ARG A 318 4.53 -7.42 21.64
N ALA A 319 4.41 -8.74 21.54
CA ALA A 319 5.55 -9.66 21.58
C ALA A 319 6.53 -9.41 20.43
N ALA A 320 6.06 -9.01 19.25
CA ALA A 320 6.92 -8.62 18.13
C ALA A 320 7.69 -7.32 18.45
N MET A 321 7.03 -6.30 18.96
CA MET A 321 7.65 -5.04 19.40
C MET A 321 8.66 -5.26 20.53
N SER A 322 8.29 -6.08 21.54
CA SER A 322 9.15 -6.36 22.70
C SER A 322 10.43 -7.12 22.35
N ARG A 323 10.45 -7.85 21.24
CA ARG A 323 11.70 -8.48 20.71
C ARG A 323 12.70 -7.46 20.20
N VAL A 324 12.22 -6.29 19.78
CA VAL A 324 13.06 -5.19 19.31
C VAL A 324 13.35 -4.22 20.47
N TYR A 325 12.32 -3.89 21.25
CA TYR A 325 12.35 -2.94 22.36
C TYR A 325 11.86 -3.58 23.66
N PRO A 326 12.70 -4.40 24.35
CA PRO A 326 12.30 -5.03 25.62
C PRO A 326 11.85 -4.03 26.69
N GLN A 327 12.41 -2.83 26.68
CA GLN A 327 12.07 -1.73 27.60
C GLN A 327 10.64 -1.18 27.41
N LEU A 328 9.92 -1.60 26.36
CA LEU A 328 8.53 -1.22 26.08
C LEU A 328 7.55 -2.39 26.25
N ALA A 329 7.96 -3.51 26.84
CA ALA A 329 7.14 -4.72 26.95
C ALA A 329 5.85 -4.53 27.76
N ASP A 330 5.86 -3.61 28.73
CA ASP A 330 4.74 -3.25 29.61
C ASP A 330 3.79 -2.21 29.02
N VAL A 331 4.13 -1.59 27.89
CA VAL A 331 3.36 -0.50 27.30
C VAL A 331 2.00 -1.00 26.82
N PRO A 332 0.89 -0.35 27.23
CA PRO A 332 -0.44 -0.71 26.72
C PRO A 332 -0.59 -0.48 25.22
N ILE A 333 -1.35 -1.35 24.57
CA ILE A 333 -1.79 -1.15 23.19
C ILE A 333 -3.11 -0.38 23.19
N SER A 334 -3.17 0.73 22.49
CA SER A 334 -4.37 1.57 22.41
C SER A 334 -5.37 1.09 21.38
N ALA A 335 -4.89 0.53 20.26
CA ALA A 335 -5.71 -0.05 19.22
C ALA A 335 -4.88 -1.00 18.36
N ALA A 336 -5.54 -2.00 17.78
CA ALA A 336 -5.00 -2.85 16.74
C ALA A 336 -6.08 -3.13 15.69
N TRP A 337 -5.73 -3.04 14.40
CA TRP A 337 -6.70 -3.17 13.32
C TRP A 337 -6.17 -4.01 12.15
N PRO A 338 -7.08 -4.70 11.43
CA PRO A 338 -6.74 -5.43 10.23
C PRO A 338 -6.77 -4.53 8.99
N GLY A 339 -6.04 -4.92 7.95
CA GLY A 339 -6.19 -4.47 6.58
C GLY A 339 -6.07 -5.65 5.62
N THR A 340 -6.72 -5.60 4.46
CA THR A 340 -6.58 -6.62 3.43
C THR A 340 -5.81 -6.06 2.25
N MET A 341 -4.69 -6.69 1.92
CA MET A 341 -3.87 -6.37 0.76
C MET A 341 -4.13 -7.38 -0.36
N GLY A 342 -4.11 -6.95 -1.61
CA GLY A 342 -4.12 -7.84 -2.77
C GLY A 342 -2.69 -8.14 -3.21
N TYR A 343 -2.35 -9.43 -3.31
CA TYR A 343 -1.06 -9.90 -3.83
C TYR A 343 -1.26 -10.59 -5.18
N ALA A 344 -0.48 -10.17 -6.19
CA ALA A 344 -0.24 -10.99 -7.36
C ALA A 344 0.87 -12.00 -7.07
N THR A 345 0.83 -13.19 -7.66
CA THR A 345 1.85 -14.24 -7.45
C THR A 345 3.26 -13.77 -7.82
N HIS A 346 3.39 -12.92 -8.83
CA HIS A 346 4.64 -12.30 -9.28
C HIS A 346 5.06 -11.05 -8.48
N LYS A 347 4.27 -10.60 -7.50
CA LYS A 347 4.53 -9.44 -6.62
C LYS A 347 4.69 -8.09 -7.35
N MET A 348 4.26 -7.98 -8.60
CA MET A 348 4.18 -6.72 -9.34
C MET A 348 2.73 -6.22 -9.35
N PRO A 349 2.50 -4.90 -9.45
CA PRO A 349 1.17 -4.37 -9.67
C PRO A 349 0.54 -4.95 -10.93
N GLN A 350 -0.74 -5.22 -10.88
CA GLN A 350 -1.54 -5.58 -12.03
C GLN A 350 -2.22 -4.33 -12.57
N ILE A 351 -1.65 -3.76 -13.62
CA ILE A 351 -2.12 -2.55 -14.30
C ILE A 351 -2.29 -2.90 -15.76
N GLY A 352 -3.49 -2.67 -16.32
CA GLY A 352 -3.71 -3.03 -17.72
C GLY A 352 -5.14 -2.93 -18.20
N CYS A 353 -5.33 -3.39 -19.43
CA CYS A 353 -6.62 -3.47 -20.13
C CYS A 353 -7.01 -4.94 -20.29
N LEU A 354 -8.21 -5.30 -19.83
CA LEU A 354 -8.75 -6.66 -19.88
C LEU A 354 -9.44 -6.94 -21.22
N ALA A 355 -10.10 -5.92 -21.75
CA ALA A 355 -10.80 -5.88 -23.05
C ALA A 355 -10.99 -4.39 -23.42
N PRO A 356 -11.33 -4.05 -24.67
CA PRO A 356 -11.62 -2.68 -25.05
C PRO A 356 -12.58 -1.99 -24.06
N GLY A 357 -12.16 -0.85 -23.49
CA GLY A 357 -12.92 -0.11 -22.48
C GLY A 357 -12.91 -0.71 -21.06
N VAL A 358 -12.24 -1.84 -20.79
CA VAL A 358 -12.23 -2.49 -19.47
C VAL A 358 -10.82 -2.53 -18.91
N TRP A 359 -10.56 -1.75 -17.87
CA TRP A 359 -9.25 -1.54 -17.26
C TRP A 359 -9.19 -2.11 -15.85
N TYR A 360 -7.96 -2.34 -15.35
CA TYR A 360 -7.74 -2.78 -13.98
C TYR A 360 -6.47 -2.19 -13.38
N ASN A 361 -6.52 -1.87 -12.08
CA ASN A 361 -5.40 -1.36 -11.29
C ASN A 361 -5.46 -1.96 -9.88
N GLN A 362 -4.74 -3.07 -9.66
CA GLN A 362 -4.85 -3.89 -8.44
C GLN A 362 -3.57 -4.68 -8.12
N GLY A 363 -3.56 -5.46 -7.03
CA GLY A 363 -2.53 -6.46 -6.77
C GLY A 363 -1.15 -5.90 -6.38
N PHE A 364 -1.10 -4.85 -5.57
CA PHE A 364 0.14 -4.09 -5.26
C PHE A 364 1.11 -4.76 -4.30
N GLY A 365 0.74 -5.91 -3.69
CA GLY A 365 1.66 -6.74 -2.90
C GLY A 365 2.23 -6.09 -1.63
N GLY A 366 1.49 -5.18 -0.99
CA GLY A 366 1.96 -4.45 0.20
C GLY A 366 2.84 -3.23 -0.10
N HIS A 367 3.17 -2.94 -1.37
CA HIS A 367 3.93 -1.77 -1.80
C HIS A 367 3.04 -0.78 -2.56
N GLY A 368 1.88 -0.44 -1.96
CA GLY A 368 0.78 0.22 -2.66
C GLY A 368 0.84 1.75 -2.68
N MET A 369 1.58 2.42 -1.80
CA MET A 369 1.44 3.88 -1.68
C MET A 369 1.87 4.63 -2.94
N ASN A 370 3.04 4.32 -3.50
CA ASN A 370 3.53 4.88 -4.76
C ASN A 370 2.93 4.18 -5.99
N THR A 371 2.78 2.85 -5.94
CA THR A 371 2.38 2.06 -7.12
C THR A 371 0.91 2.23 -7.50
N THR A 372 0.03 2.58 -6.55
CA THR A 372 -1.36 2.97 -6.83
C THR A 372 -1.43 4.31 -7.54
N THR A 373 -0.57 5.26 -7.17
CA THR A 373 -0.45 6.56 -7.84
C THR A 373 0.08 6.37 -9.26
N LEU A 374 1.14 5.60 -9.43
CA LEU A 374 1.68 5.23 -10.74
C LEU A 374 0.60 4.58 -11.63
N GLY A 375 -0.11 3.56 -11.11
CA GLY A 375 -1.11 2.85 -11.91
C GLY A 375 -2.31 3.71 -12.26
N GLY A 376 -2.76 4.57 -11.33
CA GLY A 376 -3.84 5.51 -11.59
C GLY A 376 -3.49 6.51 -12.68
N GLU A 377 -2.28 7.07 -12.62
CA GLU A 377 -1.75 8.00 -13.60
C GLU A 377 -1.56 7.33 -15.00
N ALA A 378 -1.01 6.11 -15.02
CA ALA A 378 -0.81 5.37 -16.28
C ALA A 378 -2.14 5.06 -16.98
N ILE A 379 -3.18 4.68 -16.26
CA ILE A 379 -4.51 4.42 -16.83
C ILE A 379 -5.18 5.73 -17.27
N ALA A 380 -5.07 6.80 -16.46
CA ALA A 380 -5.63 8.10 -16.82
C ALA A 380 -5.03 8.63 -18.13
N ARG A 381 -3.70 8.55 -18.29
CA ARG A 381 -3.00 8.91 -19.52
C ARG A 381 -3.36 8.01 -20.69
N ALA A 382 -3.49 6.72 -20.46
CA ALA A 382 -3.90 5.78 -21.50
C ALA A 382 -5.28 6.12 -22.08
N ILE A 383 -6.24 6.45 -21.22
CA ILE A 383 -7.61 6.78 -21.64
C ILE A 383 -7.69 8.18 -22.26
N ALA A 384 -7.02 9.17 -21.67
CA ALA A 384 -7.15 10.56 -22.11
C ALA A 384 -6.23 10.93 -23.30
N GLU A 385 -5.05 10.31 -23.36
CA GLU A 385 -3.95 10.73 -24.26
C GLU A 385 -3.50 9.60 -25.20
N GLY A 386 -3.98 8.37 -25.02
CA GLY A 386 -3.52 7.21 -25.77
C GLY A 386 -2.12 6.73 -25.35
N ASP A 387 -1.63 7.12 -24.16
CA ASP A 387 -0.31 6.74 -23.65
C ASP A 387 -0.21 5.23 -23.41
N GLU A 388 0.92 4.64 -23.74
CA GLU A 388 1.14 3.21 -23.67
C GLU A 388 2.00 2.76 -22.47
N THR A 389 2.33 3.65 -21.54
CA THR A 389 3.17 3.36 -20.35
C THR A 389 2.66 2.16 -19.55
N TRP A 390 1.33 1.96 -19.47
CA TRP A 390 0.72 0.80 -18.83
C TRP A 390 1.17 -0.54 -19.41
N ARG A 391 1.61 -0.59 -20.68
CA ARG A 391 2.09 -1.81 -21.34
C ARG A 391 3.36 -2.38 -20.72
N LEU A 392 4.14 -1.57 -20.00
CA LEU A 392 5.30 -2.04 -19.22
C LEU A 392 4.94 -3.08 -18.16
N PHE A 393 3.67 -3.11 -17.72
CA PHE A 393 3.16 -4.09 -16.77
C PHE A 393 2.60 -5.36 -17.43
N GLN A 394 2.38 -5.38 -18.74
CA GLN A 394 1.82 -6.53 -19.48
C GLN A 394 2.64 -7.83 -19.31
N PRO A 395 3.99 -7.81 -19.28
CA PRO A 395 4.77 -9.04 -19.10
C PRO A 395 4.48 -9.78 -17.80
N PHE A 396 3.94 -9.09 -16.78
CA PHE A 396 3.53 -9.69 -15.52
C PHE A 396 2.09 -10.23 -15.59
N GLY A 397 1.18 -9.51 -16.23
CA GLY A 397 -0.17 -9.94 -16.57
C GLY A 397 -1.06 -10.36 -15.40
N LEU A 398 -2.16 -11.04 -15.73
CA LEU A 398 -3.08 -11.64 -14.77
C LEU A 398 -2.75 -13.14 -14.66
N THR A 399 -1.96 -13.52 -13.67
CA THR A 399 -1.64 -14.93 -13.39
C THR A 399 -2.66 -15.52 -12.43
N PHE A 400 -3.11 -16.74 -12.68
CA PHE A 400 -4.00 -17.44 -11.74
C PHE A 400 -3.33 -17.61 -10.39
N ALA A 401 -3.98 -17.12 -9.35
CA ALA A 401 -3.40 -17.07 -7.99
C ALA A 401 -3.86 -18.23 -7.08
N GLY A 402 -4.58 -19.22 -7.63
CA GLY A 402 -5.05 -20.41 -6.87
C GLY A 402 -6.54 -20.38 -6.52
N GLY A 403 -7.30 -19.33 -6.91
CA GLY A 403 -8.73 -19.23 -6.66
C GLY A 403 -9.08 -19.42 -5.18
N PRO A 404 -10.10 -20.26 -4.84
CA PRO A 404 -10.50 -20.48 -3.43
C PRO A 404 -9.41 -21.09 -2.54
N LEU A 405 -8.40 -21.77 -3.11
CA LEU A 405 -7.29 -22.37 -2.37
C LEU A 405 -6.13 -21.37 -2.11
N ALA A 406 -6.14 -20.24 -2.79
CA ALA A 406 -5.10 -19.23 -2.67
C ALA A 406 -4.79 -18.79 -1.22
N PRO A 407 -5.78 -18.55 -0.35
CA PRO A 407 -5.51 -18.17 1.04
C PRO A 407 -4.77 -19.27 1.82
N VAL A 408 -5.11 -20.53 1.59
CA VAL A 408 -4.45 -21.68 2.28
C VAL A 408 -2.99 -21.77 1.83
N ALA A 409 -2.73 -21.70 0.52
CA ALA A 409 -1.37 -21.73 -0.04
C ALA A 409 -0.53 -20.55 0.47
N ALA A 410 -1.10 -19.34 0.53
CA ALA A 410 -0.44 -18.15 1.05
C ALA A 410 -0.12 -18.29 2.54
N GLN A 411 -1.04 -18.84 3.35
CA GLN A 411 -0.81 -19.05 4.77
C GLN A 411 0.30 -20.08 5.00
N THR A 412 0.30 -21.17 4.26
CA THR A 412 1.37 -22.20 4.33
C THR A 412 2.72 -21.58 3.96
N ALA A 413 2.78 -20.81 2.87
CA ALA A 413 4.01 -20.11 2.47
C ALA A 413 4.49 -19.13 3.56
N TYR A 414 3.58 -18.43 4.23
CA TYR A 414 3.94 -17.51 5.31
C TYR A 414 4.51 -18.23 6.53
N TRP A 415 3.95 -19.39 6.92
CA TRP A 415 4.51 -20.21 7.99
C TRP A 415 5.91 -20.74 7.64
N LEU A 416 6.12 -21.16 6.39
CA LEU A 416 7.46 -21.56 5.92
C LEU A 416 8.46 -20.39 5.97
N TYR A 417 8.04 -19.17 5.63
CA TYR A 417 8.88 -17.98 5.75
C TYR A 417 9.24 -17.69 7.21
N GLN A 418 8.27 -17.77 8.13
CA GLN A 418 8.54 -17.60 9.56
C GLN A 418 9.49 -18.67 10.10
N ALA A 419 9.32 -19.94 9.71
CA ALA A 419 10.21 -21.04 10.10
C ALA A 419 11.63 -20.81 9.56
N ARG A 420 11.77 -20.37 8.30
CA ARG A 420 13.05 -20.04 7.67
C ARG A 420 13.75 -18.87 8.38
N ASP A 421 13.01 -17.80 8.70
CA ASP A 421 13.56 -16.66 9.44
C ASP A 421 13.98 -17.08 10.85
N GLY A 422 13.18 -17.93 11.53
CA GLY A 422 13.52 -18.48 12.84
C GLY A 422 14.78 -19.37 12.81
N TRP A 423 14.92 -20.25 11.82
CA TRP A 423 16.11 -21.08 11.63
C TRP A 423 17.35 -20.24 11.33
N ARG A 424 17.23 -19.22 10.48
CA ARG A 424 18.33 -18.30 10.18
C ARG A 424 18.78 -17.54 11.42
N ALA A 425 17.85 -17.02 12.21
CA ALA A 425 18.16 -16.34 13.47
C ALA A 425 18.79 -17.28 14.52
N TRP A 426 18.36 -18.55 14.56
CA TRP A 426 18.97 -19.54 15.45
C TRP A 426 20.40 -19.86 15.03
N ARG A 427 20.67 -20.05 13.72
CA ARG A 427 22.00 -20.28 13.18
C ARG A 427 22.95 -19.11 13.50
N ASP A 428 22.48 -17.86 13.32
CA ASP A 428 23.28 -16.67 13.61
C ASP A 428 23.72 -16.57 15.08
N ARG A 429 22.89 -17.07 16.02
CA ARG A 429 23.26 -17.10 17.45
C ARG A 429 24.33 -18.12 17.76
N ARG A 430 24.34 -19.29 17.09
CA ARG A 430 25.32 -20.37 17.33
C ARG A 430 26.71 -20.11 16.75
N THR A 431 26.83 -19.23 15.80
CA THR A 431 28.10 -18.93 15.11
C THR A 431 28.68 -17.59 15.51
N GLY A 432 28.16 -16.97 16.55
CA GLY A 432 28.61 -15.68 17.10
C GLY A 432 29.43 -15.82 18.40
N ASP A 433 29.77 -17.06 18.79
CA ASP A 433 30.78 -17.40 19.81
C ASP A 433 32.10 -17.77 19.05
#